data_0e45db3d576b6afdb35d3f4374e70b64
#
_entry.id   0e45db3d576b6afdb35d3f4374e70b64
#
_cell.length_a   1.000
_cell.length_b   1.000
_cell.length_c   1.000
_cell.angle_alpha   90.00
_cell.angle_beta   90.00
_cell.angle_gamma   90.00
#
_symmetry.space_group_name_H-M   'P 1'
#
loop_
_entity.id
_entity.type
_entity.pdbx_description
1 polymer ?
#
loop_
_entity_poly.entity_id
_entity_poly.type
_entity_poly.pdbx_seq_one_letter_code
_entity_poly.pdbx_strand_id
1 'polypeptide(L)'
;MKKKLAKTKCTVKLRKSEYHNEWYLILESYPVFNGTDKPQRIIEALNRTITSPVWDKTRTARTSADGSKTFKPKRDVNGIIQCKSTIDQEACVFADGVRSIRQKEYDNADLYTEKEAELAVQNQRQQIDFIEYFLKVSKDRHRNSSQSIIVNWNRVGELLKLFTNNQPLPFSQINLSKAEEIRRFMLTAPCGGNKKGTVSHNTAATYYSIFKAGLKQAFIDGYLTVDISAKIKGIQDQESRKIG
;
A
#
# COMPACT_ATOMS: atom_id res chain seq x y z
N MET A 1 14.09 20.23 -10.66
CA MET A 1 14.57 19.79 -9.33
C MET A 1 13.50 20.11 -8.29
N LYS A 2 12.90 19.10 -7.62
CA LYS A 2 11.99 19.35 -6.49
C LYS A 2 12.80 19.93 -5.33
N LYS A 3 12.42 21.11 -4.86
CA LYS A 3 13.03 21.77 -3.69
C LYS A 3 12.86 20.83 -2.49
N LYS A 4 13.95 20.35 -1.88
CA LYS A 4 13.89 19.51 -0.69
C LYS A 4 13.37 20.37 0.46
N LEU A 5 12.12 20.18 0.84
CA LEU A 5 11.48 20.88 1.96
C LEU A 5 12.19 20.48 3.27
N ALA A 6 12.28 21.44 4.21
CA ALA A 6 12.87 21.17 5.51
C ALA A 6 12.01 20.14 6.28
N LYS A 7 12.68 19.18 6.93
CA LYS A 7 11.99 18.16 7.74
C LYS A 7 11.29 18.80 8.94
N THR A 8 10.06 18.36 9.21
CA THR A 8 9.30 18.76 10.39
C THR A 8 10.00 18.29 11.66
N LYS A 9 10.12 19.19 12.63
CA LYS A 9 10.66 18.90 13.96
C LYS A 9 9.61 19.15 15.03
N CYS A 10 9.38 18.14 15.87
CA CYS A 10 8.50 18.21 17.01
C CYS A 10 9.27 18.60 18.28
N THR A 11 8.76 19.55 19.05
CA THR A 11 9.40 20.04 20.26
C THR A 11 8.39 20.29 21.37
N VAL A 12 8.61 19.73 22.55
CA VAL A 12 7.80 20.05 23.75
C VAL A 12 8.20 21.44 24.24
N LYS A 13 7.21 22.30 24.47
CA LYS A 13 7.38 23.66 24.96
C LYS A 13 6.51 23.91 26.19
N LEU A 14 6.86 24.95 26.94
CA LEU A 14 6.10 25.45 28.09
C LEU A 14 5.38 26.74 27.69
N ARG A 15 4.09 26.81 27.97
CA ARG A 15 3.25 28.00 27.88
C ARG A 15 2.80 28.38 29.31
N LYS A 16 3.15 29.57 29.78
CA LYS A 16 2.77 30.06 31.12
C LYS A 16 1.24 30.23 31.18
N SER A 17 0.64 29.78 32.25
CA SER A 17 -0.75 30.08 32.59
C SER A 17 -0.89 31.56 32.94
N GLU A 18 -2.02 32.17 32.62
CA GLU A 18 -2.34 33.58 32.94
C GLU A 18 -2.84 33.73 34.35
N TYR A 19 -3.47 32.70 34.89
CA TYR A 19 -4.19 32.75 36.19
C TYR A 19 -3.50 32.01 37.32
N HIS A 20 -2.59 31.05 37.01
CA HIS A 20 -1.94 30.19 37.97
C HIS A 20 -0.43 30.19 37.79
N ASN A 21 0.31 29.91 38.87
CA ASN A 21 1.77 29.77 38.78
C ASN A 21 2.17 28.38 38.24
N GLU A 22 1.68 28.06 37.06
CA GLU A 22 1.90 26.79 36.34
C GLU A 22 2.18 27.02 34.87
N TRP A 23 2.68 25.99 34.19
CA TRP A 23 2.97 25.99 32.77
C TRP A 23 2.29 24.82 32.11
N TYR A 24 1.54 25.09 31.03
CA TYR A 24 0.98 24.07 30.15
C TYR A 24 2.09 23.45 29.29
N LEU A 25 2.08 22.11 29.19
CA LEU A 25 2.89 21.38 28.25
C LEU A 25 2.20 21.40 26.89
N ILE A 26 2.92 21.89 25.88
CA ILE A 26 2.46 21.94 24.49
C ILE A 26 3.48 21.28 23.60
N LEU A 27 3.02 20.66 22.51
CA LEU A 27 3.85 20.15 21.45
C LEU A 27 3.80 21.10 20.27
N GLU A 28 4.94 21.58 19.82
CA GLU A 28 5.08 22.39 18.61
C GLU A 28 5.72 21.57 17.50
N SER A 29 5.07 21.50 16.34
CA SER A 29 5.59 20.91 15.12
C SER A 29 5.87 22.01 14.08
N TYR A 30 7.11 22.13 13.60
CA TYR A 30 7.52 23.12 12.63
C TYR A 30 8.79 22.69 11.87
N PRO A 31 8.91 23.00 10.55
CA PRO A 31 7.87 23.47 9.65
C PRO A 31 6.92 22.34 9.23
N VAL A 32 5.63 22.62 9.10
CA VAL A 32 4.65 21.68 8.55
C VAL A 32 4.12 22.25 7.22
N PHE A 33 4.10 21.42 6.18
CA PHE A 33 3.65 21.78 4.83
C PHE A 33 2.38 20.99 4.47
N ASN A 34 1.21 21.58 4.69
CA ASN A 34 -0.09 20.97 4.35
C ASN A 34 -0.47 21.30 2.90
N GLY A 35 0.24 20.69 1.94
CA GLY A 35 -0.02 20.92 0.51
C GLY A 35 0.30 22.33 0.00
N THR A 36 0.96 23.17 0.81
CA THR A 36 1.38 24.52 0.46
C THR A 36 2.90 24.70 0.63
N ASP A 37 3.52 25.57 -0.18
CA ASP A 37 4.95 25.88 -0.06
C ASP A 37 5.27 26.75 1.18
N LYS A 38 4.25 27.21 1.91
CA LYS A 38 4.44 28.06 3.10
C LYS A 38 4.49 27.20 4.37
N PRO A 39 5.57 27.29 5.16
CA PRO A 39 5.67 26.53 6.40
C PRO A 39 4.67 27.04 7.44
N GLN A 40 3.93 26.13 8.02
CA GLN A 40 2.98 26.38 9.10
C GLN A 40 3.53 25.83 10.42
N ARG A 41 3.10 26.44 11.53
CA ARG A 41 3.37 25.97 12.88
C ARG A 41 2.11 25.34 13.45
N ILE A 42 2.19 24.09 13.86
CA ILE A 42 1.11 23.38 14.54
C ILE A 42 1.44 23.31 16.03
N ILE A 43 0.49 23.69 16.88
CA ILE A 43 0.60 23.63 18.33
C ILE A 43 -0.52 22.71 18.85
N GLU A 44 -0.13 21.69 19.58
CA GLU A 44 -1.02 20.69 20.18
C GLU A 44 -0.90 20.80 21.73
N ALA A 45 -2.05 20.97 22.41
CA ALA A 45 -2.09 20.97 23.87
C ALA A 45 -2.01 19.54 24.39
N LEU A 46 -1.12 19.27 25.34
CA LEU A 46 -0.94 17.92 25.91
C LEU A 46 -1.81 17.67 27.15
N ASN A 47 -2.63 18.66 27.53
CA ASN A 47 -3.53 18.60 28.71
C ASN A 47 -2.80 18.19 30.00
N ARG A 48 -1.57 18.67 30.15
CA ARG A 48 -0.72 18.49 31.34
C ARG A 48 -0.14 19.83 31.72
N THR A 49 -0.05 20.07 33.05
CA THR A 49 0.56 21.25 33.64
C THR A 49 1.72 20.84 34.54
N ILE A 50 2.68 21.73 34.72
CA ILE A 50 3.79 21.59 35.65
C ILE A 50 3.97 22.89 36.42
N THR A 51 4.46 22.79 37.64
CA THR A 51 4.63 23.96 38.55
C THR A 51 6.09 24.25 38.89
N SER A 52 6.99 23.29 38.68
CA SER A 52 8.37 23.35 39.18
C SER A 52 9.45 23.15 38.11
N PRO A 53 9.33 23.80 36.89
CA PRO A 53 10.34 23.63 35.85
C PRO A 53 11.69 24.23 36.30
N VAL A 54 12.78 23.59 35.89
CA VAL A 54 14.15 24.11 36.09
C VAL A 54 14.51 24.98 34.90
N TRP A 55 14.98 26.19 35.16
CA TRP A 55 15.35 27.16 34.10
C TRP A 55 16.85 27.17 33.85
N ASP A 56 17.23 27.20 32.62
CA ASP A 56 18.62 27.32 32.17
C ASP A 56 19.01 28.80 32.08
N LYS A 57 19.66 29.34 33.14
CA LYS A 57 20.06 30.73 33.22
C LYS A 57 21.09 31.14 32.17
N THR A 58 21.75 30.19 31.52
CA THR A 58 22.71 30.47 30.41
C THR A 58 22.01 30.70 29.08
N ARG A 59 20.73 30.30 28.94
CA ARG A 59 19.97 30.35 27.68
C ARG A 59 18.74 31.25 27.80
N THR A 60 18.94 32.55 27.48
CA THR A 60 17.83 33.51 27.43
C THR A 60 16.82 33.14 26.35
N ALA A 61 15.54 33.11 26.70
CA ALA A 61 14.42 32.90 25.76
C ALA A 61 13.93 34.22 25.17
N ARG A 62 13.80 35.26 26.01
CA ARG A 62 13.36 36.60 25.64
C ARG A 62 13.92 37.65 26.61
N THR A 63 14.25 38.82 26.15
CA THR A 63 14.50 40.02 26.96
C THR A 63 13.34 40.99 26.69
N SER A 64 12.66 41.42 27.73
CA SER A 64 11.59 42.40 27.68
C SER A 64 12.15 43.84 27.57
N ALA A 65 11.29 44.80 27.23
CA ALA A 65 11.71 46.21 27.04
C ALA A 65 12.22 46.84 28.37
N ASP A 66 11.78 46.32 29.52
CA ASP A 66 12.23 46.70 30.86
C ASP A 66 13.56 46.08 31.29
N GLY A 67 14.21 45.29 30.41
CA GLY A 67 15.46 44.59 30.68
C GLY A 67 15.28 43.24 31.39
N SER A 68 14.07 42.86 31.78
CA SER A 68 13.82 41.56 32.39
C SER A 68 14.07 40.42 31.39
N LYS A 69 14.71 39.34 31.88
CA LYS A 69 15.06 38.16 31.07
C LYS A 69 14.24 36.97 31.46
N THR A 70 13.64 36.32 30.48
CA THR A 70 13.08 34.97 30.65
C THR A 70 14.07 33.95 30.11
N PHE A 71 14.08 32.76 30.69
CA PHE A 71 15.04 31.70 30.36
C PHE A 71 14.33 30.51 29.68
N LYS A 72 15.08 29.72 28.92
CA LYS A 72 14.58 28.46 28.39
C LYS A 72 14.56 27.39 29.47
N PRO A 73 13.62 26.41 29.44
CA PRO A 73 13.66 25.31 30.36
C PRO A 73 14.93 24.47 30.15
N LYS A 74 15.56 24.06 31.24
CA LYS A 74 16.69 23.14 31.25
C LYS A 74 16.22 21.77 30.75
N ARG A 75 17.07 21.11 29.98
CA ARG A 75 16.78 19.78 29.46
C ARG A 75 17.90 18.83 29.81
N ASP A 76 17.54 17.55 29.99
CA ASP A 76 18.49 16.47 30.17
C ASP A 76 19.18 16.07 28.84
N VAL A 77 20.01 15.03 28.88
CA VAL A 77 20.74 14.50 27.72
C VAL A 77 19.82 13.96 26.63
N ASN A 78 18.60 13.58 26.98
CA ASN A 78 17.56 13.09 26.05
C ASN A 78 16.69 14.23 25.51
N GLY A 79 16.89 15.45 25.97
CA GLY A 79 16.11 16.63 25.57
C GLY A 79 14.80 16.81 26.36
N ILE A 80 14.56 16.03 27.42
CA ILE A 80 13.38 16.11 28.26
C ILE A 80 13.54 17.31 29.22
N ILE A 81 12.46 18.08 29.44
CA ILE A 81 12.43 19.21 30.34
C ILE A 81 12.63 18.69 31.77
N GLN A 82 13.54 19.32 32.51
CA GLN A 82 13.82 19.00 33.89
C GLN A 82 12.89 19.77 34.85
N CYS A 83 12.37 19.07 35.83
CA CYS A 83 11.53 19.62 36.91
C CYS A 83 12.10 19.27 38.28
N LYS A 84 11.71 20.03 39.31
CA LYS A 84 12.09 19.76 40.70
C LYS A 84 11.20 18.70 41.36
N SER A 85 9.92 18.68 40.99
CA SER A 85 8.92 17.71 41.46
C SER A 85 8.95 16.45 40.61
N THR A 86 8.80 15.28 41.21
CA THR A 86 8.69 13.97 40.52
C THR A 86 7.45 13.90 39.64
N ILE A 87 6.32 14.41 40.14
CA ILE A 87 5.05 14.45 39.38
C ILE A 87 5.20 15.28 38.12
N ASP A 88 5.82 16.47 38.23
CA ASP A 88 6.08 17.32 37.04
C ASP A 88 7.07 16.67 36.09
N GLN A 89 8.06 15.95 36.63
CA GLN A 89 9.02 15.22 35.79
C GLN A 89 8.35 14.09 35.00
N GLU A 90 7.43 13.34 35.63
CA GLU A 90 6.62 12.31 34.91
C GLU A 90 5.76 12.92 33.83
N ALA A 91 5.16 14.11 34.05
CA ALA A 91 4.42 14.81 33.03
C ALA A 91 5.32 15.22 31.84
N CYS A 92 6.58 15.62 32.11
CA CYS A 92 7.55 15.93 31.06
C CYS A 92 8.00 14.68 30.27
N VAL A 93 8.18 13.55 30.95
CA VAL A 93 8.47 12.24 30.28
C VAL A 93 7.32 11.81 29.39
N PHE A 94 6.07 11.92 29.89
CA PHE A 94 4.88 11.67 29.06
C PHE A 94 4.85 12.57 27.83
N ALA A 95 5.10 13.86 28.00
CA ALA A 95 5.12 14.81 26.89
C ALA A 95 6.18 14.47 25.84
N ASP A 96 7.35 13.97 26.26
CA ASP A 96 8.39 13.51 25.33
C ASP A 96 8.00 12.21 24.62
N GLY A 97 7.29 11.32 25.29
CA GLY A 97 6.68 10.14 24.64
C GLY A 97 5.76 10.53 23.50
N VAL A 98 4.84 11.49 23.74
CA VAL A 98 3.94 12.01 22.67
C VAL A 98 4.74 12.67 21.57
N ARG A 99 5.75 13.49 21.90
CA ARG A 99 6.67 14.09 20.90
C ARG A 99 7.32 13.04 20.02
N SER A 100 7.80 11.95 20.61
CA SER A 100 8.47 10.87 19.88
C SER A 100 7.54 10.18 18.90
N ILE A 101 6.29 9.92 19.29
CA ILE A 101 5.27 9.34 18.41
C ILE A 101 4.98 10.28 17.25
N ARG A 102 4.71 11.56 17.55
CA ARG A 102 4.39 12.55 16.52
C ARG A 102 5.57 12.79 15.56
N GLN A 103 6.82 12.77 16.06
CA GLN A 103 8.01 12.87 15.22
C GLN A 103 8.09 11.70 14.23
N LYS A 104 7.84 10.47 14.69
CA LYS A 104 7.81 9.27 13.82
C LYS A 104 6.73 9.35 12.74
N GLU A 105 5.56 9.91 13.07
CA GLU A 105 4.49 10.11 12.08
C GLU A 105 4.95 11.05 10.95
N TYR A 106 5.59 12.19 11.29
CA TYR A 106 6.13 13.10 10.29
C TYR A 106 7.31 12.49 9.50
N ASP A 107 8.19 11.76 10.18
CA ASP A 107 9.35 11.12 9.52
C ASP A 107 8.90 10.01 8.53
N ASN A 108 7.76 9.38 8.78
CA ASN A 108 7.22 8.31 7.95
C ASN A 108 6.10 8.79 6.99
N ALA A 109 5.71 10.06 7.00
CA ALA A 109 4.60 10.57 6.20
C ALA A 109 4.80 10.28 4.69
N ASP A 110 6.02 10.46 4.17
CA ASP A 110 6.35 10.18 2.77
C ASP A 110 6.22 8.68 2.43
N LEU A 111 6.58 7.80 3.38
CA LEU A 111 6.46 6.35 3.20
C LEU A 111 4.99 5.89 3.17
N TYR A 112 4.11 6.53 3.94
CA TYR A 112 2.67 6.22 3.92
C TYR A 112 2.03 6.65 2.60
N THR A 113 2.36 7.83 2.09
CA THR A 113 1.86 8.32 0.80
C THR A 113 2.32 7.46 -0.38
N GLU A 114 3.56 6.98 -0.38
CA GLU A 114 4.06 6.05 -1.40
C GLU A 114 3.30 4.71 -1.35
N LYS A 115 3.13 4.14 -0.17
CA LYS A 115 2.36 2.88 0.01
C LYS A 115 0.89 3.02 -0.37
N GLU A 116 0.26 4.14 -0.04
CA GLU A 116 -1.12 4.42 -0.44
C GLU A 116 -1.25 4.53 -1.97
N ALA A 117 -0.30 5.18 -2.63
CA ALA A 117 -0.26 5.27 -4.08
C ALA A 117 -0.03 3.90 -4.74
N GLU A 118 0.88 3.08 -4.21
CA GLU A 118 1.10 1.70 -4.67
C GLU A 118 -0.16 0.84 -4.52
N LEU A 119 -0.84 0.92 -3.36
CA LEU A 119 -2.10 0.22 -3.11
C LEU A 119 -3.22 0.67 -4.06
N ALA A 120 -3.31 1.97 -4.34
CA ALA A 120 -4.29 2.50 -5.28
C ALA A 120 -4.05 1.96 -6.70
N VAL A 121 -2.80 1.94 -7.16
CA VAL A 121 -2.42 1.36 -8.46
C VAL A 121 -2.73 -0.14 -8.49
N GLN A 122 -2.41 -0.88 -7.43
CA GLN A 122 -2.70 -2.30 -7.32
C GLN A 122 -4.21 -2.58 -7.35
N ASN A 123 -5.01 -1.79 -6.64
CA ASN A 123 -6.46 -1.91 -6.65
C ASN A 123 -7.05 -1.62 -8.04
N GLN A 124 -6.54 -0.63 -8.76
CA GLN A 124 -6.95 -0.38 -10.14
C GLN A 124 -6.63 -1.56 -11.06
N ARG A 125 -5.43 -2.16 -10.95
CA ARG A 125 -5.05 -3.34 -11.73
C ARG A 125 -5.96 -4.54 -11.46
N GLN A 126 -6.40 -4.72 -10.22
CA GLN A 126 -7.30 -5.81 -9.85
C GLN A 126 -8.72 -5.67 -10.43
N GLN A 127 -9.14 -4.47 -10.84
CA GLN A 127 -10.44 -4.25 -11.49
C GLN A 127 -10.41 -4.46 -13.01
N ILE A 128 -9.24 -4.60 -13.60
CA ILE A 128 -9.10 -4.86 -15.04
C ILE A 128 -9.63 -6.26 -15.37
N ASP A 129 -10.34 -6.38 -16.49
CA ASP A 129 -10.86 -7.65 -16.98
C ASP A 129 -9.73 -8.56 -17.46
N PHE A 130 -9.62 -9.73 -16.84
CA PHE A 130 -8.65 -10.76 -17.20
C PHE A 130 -8.85 -11.27 -18.63
N ILE A 131 -10.09 -11.37 -19.11
CA ILE A 131 -10.37 -11.91 -20.45
C ILE A 131 -9.87 -10.93 -21.54
N GLU A 132 -10.13 -9.64 -21.37
CA GLU A 132 -9.59 -8.62 -22.28
C GLU A 132 -8.06 -8.58 -22.25
N TYR A 133 -7.47 -8.63 -21.06
CA TYR A 133 -6.02 -8.73 -20.87
C TYR A 133 -5.48 -9.98 -21.60
N PHE A 134 -6.09 -11.16 -21.39
CA PHE A 134 -5.68 -12.42 -21.99
C PHE A 134 -5.69 -12.36 -23.51
N LEU A 135 -6.74 -11.79 -24.13
CA LEU A 135 -6.85 -11.61 -25.57
C LEU A 135 -5.81 -10.63 -26.10
N LYS A 136 -5.49 -9.57 -25.35
CA LYS A 136 -4.42 -8.64 -25.69
C LYS A 136 -3.05 -9.35 -25.69
N VAL A 137 -2.74 -10.10 -24.61
CA VAL A 137 -1.51 -10.90 -24.53
C VAL A 137 -1.40 -11.90 -25.66
N SER A 138 -2.50 -12.58 -26.02
CA SER A 138 -2.56 -13.48 -27.18
C SER A 138 -2.12 -12.78 -28.46
N LYS A 139 -2.68 -11.60 -28.73
CA LYS A 139 -2.40 -10.82 -29.93
C LYS A 139 -0.95 -10.31 -29.98
N ASP A 140 -0.45 -9.78 -28.84
CA ASP A 140 0.87 -9.16 -28.77
C ASP A 140 1.99 -10.21 -28.81
N ARG A 141 1.84 -11.31 -28.06
CA ARG A 141 2.87 -12.36 -27.91
C ARG A 141 2.95 -13.28 -29.13
N HIS A 142 1.84 -13.52 -29.80
CA HIS A 142 1.76 -14.51 -30.89
C HIS A 142 1.62 -13.90 -32.28
N ARG A 143 1.97 -12.62 -32.43
CA ARG A 143 1.90 -11.91 -33.73
C ARG A 143 2.60 -12.66 -34.87
N ASN A 144 3.74 -13.32 -34.60
CA ASN A 144 4.55 -14.07 -35.54
C ASN A 144 4.52 -15.59 -35.31
N SER A 145 3.57 -16.09 -34.49
CA SER A 145 3.44 -17.52 -34.23
C SER A 145 2.69 -18.25 -35.36
N SER A 146 2.74 -19.58 -35.33
CA SER A 146 1.96 -20.39 -36.28
C SER A 146 0.47 -20.14 -36.10
N GLN A 147 -0.29 -20.26 -37.21
CA GLN A 147 -1.74 -20.04 -37.20
C GLN A 147 -2.46 -20.91 -36.16
N SER A 148 -2.01 -22.16 -35.94
CA SER A 148 -2.60 -23.07 -34.97
C SER A 148 -2.48 -22.57 -33.54
N ILE A 149 -1.37 -21.93 -33.15
CA ILE A 149 -1.18 -21.32 -31.85
C ILE A 149 -2.15 -20.16 -31.66
N ILE A 150 -2.24 -19.27 -32.65
CA ILE A 150 -3.14 -18.11 -32.64
C ILE A 150 -4.60 -18.56 -32.48
N VAL A 151 -5.01 -19.56 -33.23
CA VAL A 151 -6.39 -20.11 -33.18
C VAL A 151 -6.67 -20.70 -31.81
N ASN A 152 -5.73 -21.46 -31.22
CA ASN A 152 -5.92 -22.05 -29.87
C ASN A 152 -6.03 -21.00 -28.78
N TRP A 153 -5.19 -19.95 -28.81
CA TRP A 153 -5.28 -18.84 -27.84
C TRP A 153 -6.61 -18.08 -27.95
N ASN A 154 -7.04 -17.76 -29.16
CA ASN A 154 -8.32 -17.11 -29.40
C ASN A 154 -9.48 -17.99 -28.94
N ARG A 155 -9.40 -19.30 -29.17
CA ARG A 155 -10.42 -20.25 -28.72
C ARG A 155 -10.52 -20.30 -27.20
N VAL A 156 -9.39 -20.28 -26.49
CA VAL A 156 -9.39 -20.17 -25.02
C VAL A 156 -10.06 -18.88 -24.56
N GLY A 157 -9.78 -17.75 -25.20
CA GLY A 157 -10.46 -16.48 -24.92
C GLY A 157 -11.99 -16.54 -25.09
N GLU A 158 -12.47 -17.19 -26.18
CA GLU A 158 -13.90 -17.44 -26.41
C GLU A 158 -14.51 -18.32 -25.33
N LEU A 159 -13.80 -19.38 -24.91
CA LEU A 159 -14.26 -20.29 -23.85
C LEU A 159 -14.33 -19.57 -22.50
N LEU A 160 -13.39 -18.67 -22.21
CA LEU A 160 -13.45 -17.85 -20.99
C LEU A 160 -14.65 -16.90 -21.01
N LYS A 161 -14.97 -16.28 -22.14
CA LYS A 161 -16.19 -15.48 -22.31
C LYS A 161 -17.45 -16.32 -22.10
N LEU A 162 -17.47 -17.52 -22.66
CA LEU A 162 -18.60 -18.45 -22.47
C LEU A 162 -18.76 -18.87 -21.00
N PHE A 163 -17.65 -19.16 -20.32
CA PHE A 163 -17.63 -19.51 -18.90
C PHE A 163 -18.22 -18.41 -18.02
N THR A 164 -17.98 -17.16 -18.36
CA THR A 164 -18.50 -16.00 -17.60
C THR A 164 -19.86 -15.49 -18.12
N ASN A 165 -20.49 -16.15 -19.09
CA ASN A 165 -21.67 -15.65 -19.79
C ASN A 165 -21.46 -14.25 -20.38
N ASN A 166 -20.29 -13.99 -20.93
CA ASN A 166 -19.84 -12.69 -21.45
C ASN A 166 -19.78 -11.56 -20.40
N GLN A 167 -19.73 -11.91 -19.12
CA GLN A 167 -19.49 -10.92 -18.07
C GLN A 167 -17.98 -10.71 -17.88
N PRO A 168 -17.54 -9.51 -17.47
CA PRO A 168 -16.14 -9.25 -17.12
C PRO A 168 -15.67 -10.17 -16.01
N LEU A 169 -14.42 -10.60 -16.07
CA LEU A 169 -13.74 -11.38 -15.03
C LEU A 169 -12.58 -10.56 -14.47
N PRO A 170 -12.81 -9.67 -13.47
CA PRO A 170 -11.75 -8.84 -12.92
C PRO A 170 -10.66 -9.68 -12.25
N PHE A 171 -9.41 -9.19 -12.27
CA PHE A 171 -8.28 -9.88 -11.64
C PHE A 171 -8.52 -10.16 -10.13
N SER A 172 -9.29 -9.33 -9.45
CA SER A 172 -9.69 -9.55 -8.05
C SER A 172 -10.44 -10.87 -7.81
N GLN A 173 -11.10 -11.40 -8.82
CA GLN A 173 -11.81 -12.69 -8.77
C GLN A 173 -10.93 -13.89 -9.16
N ILE A 174 -9.74 -13.64 -9.72
CA ILE A 174 -8.82 -14.72 -10.11
C ILE A 174 -8.10 -15.24 -8.87
N ASN A 175 -8.50 -16.44 -8.45
CA ASN A 175 -7.92 -17.16 -7.32
C ASN A 175 -7.85 -18.67 -7.64
N LEU A 176 -7.35 -19.48 -6.72
CA LEU A 176 -7.22 -20.94 -6.90
C LEU A 176 -8.56 -21.62 -7.17
N SER A 177 -9.63 -21.20 -6.48
CA SER A 177 -10.97 -21.75 -6.66
C SER A 177 -11.50 -21.44 -8.07
N LYS A 178 -11.36 -20.19 -8.51
CA LYS A 178 -11.80 -19.78 -9.86
C LYS A 178 -11.01 -20.50 -10.94
N ALA A 179 -9.72 -20.70 -10.77
CA ALA A 179 -8.90 -21.47 -11.70
C ALA A 179 -9.34 -22.94 -11.79
N GLU A 180 -9.75 -23.53 -10.67
CA GLU A 180 -10.28 -24.90 -10.65
C GLU A 180 -11.69 -25.01 -11.26
N GLU A 181 -12.54 -24.00 -11.09
CA GLU A 181 -13.83 -23.89 -11.80
C GLU A 181 -13.62 -23.86 -13.31
N ILE A 182 -12.67 -23.03 -13.79
CA ILE A 182 -12.31 -22.95 -15.21
C ILE A 182 -11.75 -24.29 -15.69
N ARG A 183 -10.93 -24.98 -14.87
CA ARG A 183 -10.42 -26.31 -15.22
C ARG A 183 -11.55 -27.31 -15.46
N ARG A 184 -12.54 -27.39 -14.58
CA ARG A 184 -13.70 -28.27 -14.74
C ARG A 184 -14.52 -27.89 -15.96
N PHE A 185 -14.73 -26.60 -16.19
CA PHE A 185 -15.42 -26.11 -17.39
C PHE A 185 -14.69 -26.53 -18.67
N MET A 186 -13.34 -26.42 -18.74
CA MET A 186 -12.56 -26.81 -19.92
C MET A 186 -12.72 -28.29 -20.29
N LEU A 187 -12.90 -29.17 -19.28
CA LEU A 187 -13.14 -30.63 -19.51
C LEU A 187 -14.49 -30.92 -20.18
N THR A 188 -15.45 -30.02 -20.04
CA THR A 188 -16.81 -30.17 -20.61
C THR A 188 -17.12 -29.09 -21.64
N ALA A 189 -16.12 -28.31 -22.04
CA ALA A 189 -16.31 -27.21 -22.96
C ALA A 189 -16.84 -27.65 -24.32
N PRO A 190 -17.75 -26.87 -24.96
CA PRO A 190 -18.29 -27.21 -26.26
C PRO A 190 -17.20 -27.15 -27.34
N CYS A 191 -17.36 -28.01 -28.37
CA CYS A 191 -16.57 -27.90 -29.57
C CYS A 191 -16.78 -26.54 -30.25
N GLY A 192 -15.79 -26.06 -31.01
CA GLY A 192 -15.92 -24.84 -31.81
C GLY A 192 -16.58 -25.06 -33.17
N GLY A 193 -17.12 -23.99 -33.74
CA GLY A 193 -17.77 -24.01 -35.05
C GLY A 193 -19.05 -24.86 -35.07
N ASN A 194 -19.30 -25.55 -36.17
CA ASN A 194 -20.51 -26.37 -36.34
C ASN A 194 -20.42 -27.77 -35.74
N LYS A 195 -19.34 -28.10 -35.02
CA LYS A 195 -19.18 -29.42 -34.38
C LYS A 195 -20.04 -29.53 -33.12
N LYS A 196 -20.89 -30.54 -33.06
CA LYS A 196 -21.67 -30.87 -31.89
C LYS A 196 -20.82 -31.64 -30.87
N GLY A 197 -21.11 -31.48 -29.56
CA GLY A 197 -20.44 -32.18 -28.49
C GLY A 197 -19.39 -31.35 -27.75
N THR A 198 -18.59 -32.02 -26.94
CA THR A 198 -17.54 -31.42 -26.09
C THR A 198 -16.15 -31.68 -26.69
N VAL A 199 -15.19 -30.85 -26.32
CA VAL A 199 -13.79 -31.02 -26.71
C VAL A 199 -13.23 -32.34 -26.17
N SER A 200 -12.24 -32.93 -26.85
CA SER A 200 -11.56 -34.11 -26.35
C SER A 200 -10.74 -33.75 -25.08
N HIS A 201 -10.47 -34.75 -24.23
CA HIS A 201 -9.68 -34.57 -23.02
C HIS A 201 -8.32 -33.91 -23.29
N ASN A 202 -7.58 -34.33 -24.30
CA ASN A 202 -6.29 -33.78 -24.66
C ASN A 202 -6.41 -32.34 -25.20
N THR A 203 -7.52 -32.02 -25.90
CA THR A 203 -7.81 -30.64 -26.31
C THR A 203 -8.07 -29.75 -25.08
N ALA A 204 -8.84 -30.25 -24.10
CA ALA A 204 -9.07 -29.54 -22.84
C ALA A 204 -7.76 -29.32 -22.07
N ALA A 205 -6.85 -30.30 -22.05
CA ALA A 205 -5.53 -30.18 -21.44
C ALA A 205 -4.69 -29.07 -22.11
N THR A 206 -4.70 -29.03 -23.45
CA THR A 206 -4.04 -27.96 -24.23
C THR A 206 -4.63 -26.58 -23.89
N TYR A 207 -5.96 -26.43 -23.91
CA TYR A 207 -6.61 -25.15 -23.61
C TYR A 207 -6.34 -24.68 -22.19
N TYR A 208 -6.37 -25.60 -21.23
CA TYR A 208 -6.06 -25.26 -19.84
C TYR A 208 -4.58 -24.86 -19.64
N SER A 209 -3.65 -25.48 -20.37
CA SER A 209 -2.24 -25.09 -20.40
C SER A 209 -2.06 -23.67 -20.94
N ILE A 210 -2.80 -23.29 -21.96
CA ILE A 210 -2.82 -21.93 -22.51
C ILE A 210 -3.37 -20.93 -21.48
N PHE A 211 -4.48 -21.27 -20.80
CA PHE A 211 -4.99 -20.45 -19.69
C PHE A 211 -3.94 -20.26 -18.58
N LYS A 212 -3.24 -21.32 -18.17
CA LYS A 212 -2.14 -21.24 -17.20
C LYS A 212 -1.02 -20.32 -17.66
N ALA A 213 -0.66 -20.36 -18.96
CA ALA A 213 0.32 -19.46 -19.53
C ALA A 213 -0.12 -17.98 -19.46
N GLY A 214 -1.42 -17.72 -19.68
CA GLY A 214 -2.00 -16.40 -19.48
C GLY A 214 -1.93 -15.90 -18.02
N LEU A 215 -2.22 -16.78 -17.05
CA LEU A 215 -2.06 -16.47 -15.62
C LEU A 215 -0.60 -16.20 -15.23
N LYS A 216 0.35 -16.98 -15.77
CA LYS A 216 1.78 -16.77 -15.56
C LYS A 216 2.21 -15.40 -16.06
N GLN A 217 1.76 -15.03 -17.28
CA GLN A 217 2.06 -13.71 -17.84
C GLN A 217 1.45 -12.59 -16.99
N ALA A 218 0.22 -12.75 -16.52
CA ALA A 218 -0.45 -11.78 -15.64
C ALA A 218 0.31 -11.57 -14.31
N PHE A 219 0.91 -12.62 -13.78
CA PHE A 219 1.79 -12.50 -12.61
C PHE A 219 3.07 -11.72 -12.93
N ILE A 220 3.72 -12.03 -14.07
CA ILE A 220 4.94 -11.32 -14.53
C ILE A 220 4.64 -9.84 -14.76
N ASP A 221 3.49 -9.50 -15.33
CA ASP A 221 3.08 -8.12 -15.63
C ASP A 221 2.55 -7.37 -14.38
N GLY A 222 2.51 -8.03 -13.21
CA GLY A 222 2.13 -7.43 -11.92
C GLY A 222 0.61 -7.19 -11.75
N TYR A 223 -0.24 -7.90 -12.47
CA TYR A 223 -1.70 -7.92 -12.26
C TYR A 223 -2.10 -8.88 -11.13
N LEU A 224 -1.34 -9.95 -10.95
CA LEU A 224 -1.51 -10.90 -9.85
C LEU A 224 -0.36 -10.76 -8.86
N THR A 225 -0.68 -10.72 -7.58
CA THR A 225 0.31 -10.64 -6.48
C THR A 225 0.92 -12.00 -6.15
N VAL A 226 0.27 -13.09 -6.58
CA VAL A 226 0.69 -14.47 -6.35
C VAL A 226 0.67 -15.22 -7.68
N ASP A 227 1.71 -16.03 -7.92
CA ASP A 227 1.74 -16.94 -9.07
C ASP A 227 0.75 -18.12 -8.90
N ILE A 228 -0.49 -17.88 -9.31
CA ILE A 228 -1.55 -18.90 -9.29
C ILE A 228 -1.19 -20.05 -10.24
N SER A 229 -0.57 -19.77 -11.39
CA SER A 229 -0.24 -20.78 -12.39
C SER A 229 0.68 -21.89 -11.85
N ALA A 230 1.57 -21.56 -10.91
CA ALA A 230 2.45 -22.52 -10.27
C ALA A 230 1.73 -23.42 -9.22
N LYS A 231 0.62 -22.92 -8.67
CA LYS A 231 -0.12 -23.61 -7.60
C LYS A 231 -1.23 -24.54 -8.11
N ILE A 232 -1.67 -24.37 -9.34
CA ILE A 232 -2.75 -25.20 -9.93
C ILE A 232 -2.18 -26.38 -10.72
N LYS A 233 -2.84 -27.54 -10.58
CA LYS A 233 -2.48 -28.74 -11.34
C LYS A 233 -2.97 -28.60 -12.79
N GLY A 234 -2.20 -29.12 -13.74
CA GLY A 234 -2.62 -29.27 -15.13
C GLY A 234 -3.71 -30.34 -15.28
N ILE A 235 -4.29 -30.43 -16.47
CA ILE A 235 -5.06 -31.59 -16.88
C ILE A 235 -4.04 -32.56 -17.50
N GLN A 236 -3.97 -33.77 -16.98
CA GLN A 236 -3.07 -34.80 -17.52
C GLN A 236 -3.60 -35.32 -18.84
N ASP A 237 -2.72 -35.48 -19.84
CA ASP A 237 -3.10 -36.10 -21.10
C ASP A 237 -3.49 -37.56 -20.90
N GLN A 238 -4.51 -38.00 -21.60
CA GLN A 238 -4.85 -39.42 -21.68
C GLN A 238 -4.07 -40.03 -22.84
N GLU A 239 -3.37 -41.14 -22.57
CA GLU A 239 -2.76 -41.93 -23.63
C GLU A 239 -3.81 -42.35 -24.64
N SER A 240 -3.67 -41.95 -25.89
CA SER A 240 -4.49 -42.46 -26.98
C SER A 240 -4.11 -43.93 -27.14
N ARG A 241 -5.01 -44.88 -26.71
CA ARG A 241 -4.89 -46.27 -27.07
C ARG A 241 -4.81 -46.32 -28.62
N LYS A 242 -3.66 -46.69 -29.17
CA LYS A 242 -3.54 -47.12 -30.52
C LYS A 242 -4.33 -48.41 -30.60
N ILE A 243 -5.52 -48.33 -31.18
CA ILE A 243 -6.26 -49.53 -31.66
C ILE A 243 -5.47 -50.00 -32.86
N GLY A 244 -4.70 -51.11 -32.71
CA GLY A 244 -4.03 -51.79 -33.79
C GLY A 244 -5.00 -52.59 -34.63
#